data_10fda09c3e22e28553753bd63eedd54b
#
_entry.id   10fda09c3e22e28553753bd63eedd54b
#
_cell.length_a   1.000
_cell.length_b   1.000
_cell.length_c   1.000
_cell.angle_alpha   90.00
_cell.angle_beta   90.00
_cell.angle_gamma   90.00
#
_symmetry.space_group_name_H-M   'P 1'
#
loop_
_entity.id
_entity.type
_entity.pdbx_description
1 polymer ?
#
loop_
_entity_poly.entity_id
_entity_poly.type
_entity_poly.pdbx_seq_one_letter_code
_entity_poly.pdbx_strand_id
1 'polypeptide(L)'
;MTAFVLLHGFAQTPASWDAVVQQLQAAGHRTYVLDLYESKCDLKLLSTEGALEDAEQGKGVEGDAGAEGALASARDPLASLGAVCDRVAAIVRLVAQADGAPVLVGYSMGGRIAAETVVRHSDLPLAGLVLESAGLGPADEAARVALAERNGAWAQRLREEGVAAFMDWWETLPLFATQRDLSSEVRVAIRAEREAHSAELLARSLEAWGAHHQAAEAATLSAVSDLARQGVPVLYVAGVLDEKYAAVAARAHAVGVPVVLVPNVGHNVHLESPSAFGGIAEGVLAEGGFVEGALA
;
A
#
# COMPACT_ATOMS: atom_id res chain seq x y z
N MET A 1 -1.83 -0.75 21.97
CA MET A 1 -1.06 0.20 21.14
C MET A 1 -0.30 -0.62 20.12
N THR A 2 -0.46 -0.37 18.84
CA THR A 2 0.20 -1.09 17.72
C THR A 2 0.70 -0.07 16.71
N ALA A 3 1.78 -0.37 15.99
CA ALA A 3 2.27 0.45 14.90
C ALA A 3 1.61 0.03 13.58
N PHE A 4 1.32 1.00 12.70
CA PHE A 4 0.82 0.79 11.34
C PHE A 4 1.79 1.41 10.35
N VAL A 5 2.19 0.66 9.34
CA VAL A 5 2.99 1.13 8.20
C VAL A 5 2.08 1.19 6.98
N LEU A 6 1.88 2.39 6.41
CA LEU A 6 0.87 2.67 5.39
C LEU A 6 1.55 3.01 4.05
N LEU A 7 1.16 2.33 2.97
CA LEU A 7 1.70 2.49 1.62
C LEU A 7 0.61 3.00 0.66
N HIS A 8 0.82 4.18 0.07
CA HIS A 8 -0.14 4.82 -0.82
C HIS A 8 -0.21 4.21 -2.22
N GLY A 9 -1.24 4.56 -2.99
CA GLY A 9 -1.45 4.14 -4.37
C GLY A 9 -0.63 4.93 -5.41
N PHE A 10 -0.83 4.57 -6.70
CA PHE A 10 -0.21 5.29 -7.82
C PHE A 10 -0.69 6.76 -7.87
N ALA A 11 0.25 7.67 -8.09
CA ALA A 11 0.04 9.11 -8.14
C ALA A 11 -0.59 9.71 -6.88
N GLN A 12 -0.43 9.05 -5.73
CA GLN A 12 -0.80 9.56 -4.42
C GLN A 12 0.44 9.94 -3.62
N THR A 13 0.22 10.61 -2.49
CA THR A 13 1.21 10.96 -1.47
C THR A 13 0.80 10.39 -0.12
N PRO A 14 1.63 10.52 0.93
CA PRO A 14 1.22 10.17 2.30
C PRO A 14 -0.09 10.82 2.76
N ALA A 15 -0.44 12.01 2.24
CA ALA A 15 -1.66 12.74 2.62
C ALA A 15 -2.95 11.97 2.29
N SER A 16 -2.92 11.04 1.33
CA SER A 16 -4.09 10.19 1.03
C SER A 16 -4.57 9.38 2.23
N TRP A 17 -3.72 9.14 3.22
CA TRP A 17 -4.01 8.41 4.44
C TRP A 17 -4.46 9.27 5.63
N ASP A 18 -4.47 10.61 5.53
CA ASP A 18 -4.66 11.53 6.67
C ASP A 18 -5.90 11.20 7.51
N ALA A 19 -7.04 10.91 6.88
CA ALA A 19 -8.27 10.60 7.60
C ALA A 19 -8.19 9.29 8.39
N VAL A 20 -7.53 8.26 7.84
CA VAL A 20 -7.29 6.97 8.53
C VAL A 20 -6.25 7.14 9.62
N VAL A 21 -5.19 7.90 9.36
CA VAL A 21 -4.15 8.23 10.34
C VAL A 21 -4.75 8.88 11.59
N GLN A 22 -5.62 9.89 11.40
CA GLN A 22 -6.30 10.55 12.52
C GLN A 22 -7.11 9.57 13.37
N GLN A 23 -7.80 8.61 12.74
CA GLN A 23 -8.58 7.60 13.47
C GLN A 23 -7.68 6.64 14.24
N LEU A 24 -6.67 6.08 13.58
CA LEU A 24 -5.74 5.14 14.22
C LEU A 24 -5.00 5.80 15.39
N GLN A 25 -4.60 7.07 15.24
CA GLN A 25 -3.97 7.84 16.33
C GLN A 25 -4.94 8.14 17.49
N ALA A 26 -6.19 8.48 17.16
CA ALA A 26 -7.23 8.67 18.18
C ALA A 26 -7.53 7.39 18.98
N ALA A 27 -7.36 6.22 18.35
CA ALA A 27 -7.44 4.91 18.99
C ALA A 27 -6.15 4.51 19.75
N GLY A 28 -5.13 5.38 19.78
CA GLY A 28 -3.88 5.15 20.51
C GLY A 28 -2.85 4.33 19.77
N HIS A 29 -2.98 4.19 18.45
CA HIS A 29 -1.99 3.53 17.59
C HIS A 29 -0.93 4.51 17.09
N ARG A 30 0.24 4.00 16.70
CA ARG A 30 1.27 4.76 15.98
C ARG A 30 1.14 4.52 14.49
N THR A 31 1.39 5.55 13.67
CA THR A 31 1.28 5.47 12.22
C THR A 31 2.54 5.94 11.54
N TYR A 32 3.00 5.20 10.55
CA TYR A 32 4.15 5.48 9.71
C TYR A 32 3.68 5.46 8.26
N VAL A 33 3.56 6.62 7.66
CA VAL A 33 3.12 6.74 6.27
C VAL A 33 4.33 6.94 5.37
N LEU A 34 4.57 6.00 4.46
CA LEU A 34 5.71 6.06 3.56
C LEU A 34 5.36 6.85 2.31
N ASP A 35 6.21 7.81 1.96
CA ASP A 35 6.26 8.31 0.60
C ASP A 35 7.08 7.32 -0.25
N LEU A 36 6.38 6.60 -1.14
CA LEU A 36 7.01 5.59 -1.99
C LEU A 36 7.91 6.22 -3.06
N TYR A 37 7.67 7.49 -3.41
CA TYR A 37 8.41 8.20 -4.45
C TYR A 37 9.68 8.88 -3.94
N GLU A 38 9.79 9.14 -2.65
CA GLU A 38 10.96 9.77 -2.07
C GLU A 38 12.10 8.78 -1.84
N SER A 39 13.33 9.20 -2.23
CA SER A 39 14.54 8.39 -2.05
C SER A 39 15.09 8.43 -0.63
N LYS A 40 14.78 9.48 0.12
CA LYS A 40 15.18 9.60 1.52
C LYS A 40 14.21 8.82 2.39
N CYS A 41 14.75 8.14 3.38
CA CYS A 41 13.96 7.46 4.40
C CYS A 41 13.46 8.49 5.43
N ASP A 42 12.84 9.58 4.94
CA ASP A 42 12.13 10.49 5.80
C ASP A 42 10.80 9.81 6.13
N LEU A 43 10.85 8.98 7.18
CA LEU A 43 9.66 8.60 7.92
C LEU A 43 9.05 9.91 8.41
N LYS A 44 8.12 10.50 7.66
CA LYS A 44 7.22 11.50 8.24
C LYS A 44 6.45 10.78 9.32
N LEU A 45 7.02 10.80 10.52
CA LEU A 45 6.30 10.43 11.71
C LEU A 45 5.17 11.44 11.85
N LEU A 46 3.98 11.09 11.41
CA LEU A 46 2.76 11.67 11.93
C LEU A 46 2.52 11.04 13.30
N SER A 47 3.49 11.19 14.22
CA SER A 47 3.30 10.85 15.63
C SER A 47 2.83 12.09 16.38
N THR A 48 1.85 11.92 17.24
CA THR A 48 1.56 12.86 18.33
C THR A 48 2.87 13.25 19.03
N GLU A 49 3.05 14.56 19.24
CA GLU A 49 4.21 15.22 19.85
C GLU A 49 4.94 14.36 20.90
N GLY A 50 6.23 14.21 20.78
CA GLY A 50 7.14 13.86 21.85
C GLY A 50 8.21 12.81 21.65
N ALA A 51 8.25 12.04 20.55
CA ALA A 51 9.16 10.88 20.49
C ALA A 51 10.35 11.02 19.50
N LEU A 52 10.56 12.14 18.84
CA LEU A 52 11.62 12.31 17.82
C LEU A 52 12.74 13.27 18.20
N GLU A 53 12.67 14.03 19.30
CA GLU A 53 13.79 14.87 19.72
C GLU A 53 15.03 14.04 20.12
N ASP A 54 14.86 12.76 20.50
CA ASP A 54 15.96 11.89 20.93
C ASP A 54 16.70 11.17 19.79
N ALA A 55 16.08 11.03 18.62
CA ALA A 55 16.72 10.36 17.47
C ALA A 55 17.66 11.29 16.69
N GLU A 56 17.46 12.60 16.70
CA GLU A 56 18.38 13.58 16.11
C GLU A 56 19.60 13.88 16.97
N GLN A 57 19.60 13.50 18.25
CA GLN A 57 20.72 13.77 19.16
C GLN A 57 21.75 12.62 19.25
N GLY A 58 21.93 11.84 18.20
CA GLY A 58 23.19 11.09 17.97
C GLY A 58 23.62 10.15 19.09
N LYS A 59 22.73 9.56 19.89
CA LYS A 59 23.07 8.40 20.71
C LYS A 59 22.86 7.14 19.86
N GLY A 60 23.97 6.66 19.29
CA GLY A 60 24.01 5.51 18.45
C GLY A 60 23.30 4.30 19.08
N VAL A 61 22.18 3.94 18.51
CA VAL A 61 21.76 2.56 18.49
C VAL A 61 22.75 1.91 17.53
N GLU A 62 23.60 0.99 18.01
CA GLU A 62 24.39 0.13 17.14
C GLU A 62 23.40 -0.69 16.31
N GLY A 63 22.99 -0.10 15.17
CA GLY A 63 22.10 -0.72 14.20
C GLY A 63 22.79 -1.90 13.57
N ASP A 64 22.07 -3.00 13.45
CA ASP A 64 22.50 -4.15 12.65
C ASP A 64 22.98 -3.63 11.28
N ALA A 65 24.26 -3.89 10.97
CA ALA A 65 24.91 -3.44 9.72
C ALA A 65 24.16 -3.89 8.44
N GLY A 66 23.22 -4.85 8.56
CA GLY A 66 22.31 -5.30 7.52
C GLY A 66 21.20 -4.28 7.20
N ALA A 67 20.62 -3.62 8.21
CA ALA A 67 19.53 -2.64 8.00
C ALA A 67 20.08 -1.33 7.43
N GLU A 68 21.22 -0.84 7.92
CA GLU A 68 21.89 0.35 7.36
C GLU A 68 22.41 0.09 5.94
N GLY A 69 22.91 -1.12 5.65
CA GLY A 69 23.32 -1.53 4.31
C GLY A 69 22.17 -1.59 3.32
N ALA A 70 21.00 -2.09 3.73
CA ALA A 70 19.79 -2.14 2.91
C ALA A 70 19.24 -0.72 2.61
N LEU A 71 19.25 0.18 3.59
CA LEU A 71 18.88 1.58 3.40
C LEU A 71 19.89 2.34 2.51
N ALA A 72 21.19 2.02 2.62
CA ALA A 72 22.24 2.63 1.80
C ALA A 72 22.23 2.13 0.35
N SER A 73 21.80 0.90 0.09
CA SER A 73 21.66 0.35 -1.27
C SER A 73 20.40 0.82 -1.98
N ALA A 74 19.37 1.24 -1.25
CA ALA A 74 18.09 1.75 -1.78
C ALA A 74 18.17 3.24 -2.18
N ARG A 75 19.26 3.65 -2.85
CA ARG A 75 19.48 5.07 -3.25
C ARG A 75 18.48 5.58 -4.29
N ASP A 76 17.84 4.70 -5.04
CA ASP A 76 16.77 5.03 -5.98
C ASP A 76 15.62 4.01 -5.82
N PRO A 77 14.52 4.38 -5.17
CA PRO A 77 13.38 3.48 -5.01
C PRO A 77 12.78 3.06 -6.35
N LEU A 78 12.98 3.89 -7.39
CA LEU A 78 12.56 3.60 -8.77
C LEU A 78 13.54 2.72 -9.56
N ALA A 79 14.54 2.12 -8.91
CA ALA A 79 15.45 1.20 -9.59
C ALA A 79 14.75 -0.11 -9.99
N SER A 80 13.87 -0.63 -9.15
CA SER A 80 13.07 -1.85 -9.43
C SER A 80 12.00 -2.08 -8.37
N LEU A 81 11.04 -2.98 -8.66
CA LEU A 81 10.08 -3.46 -7.66
C LEU A 81 10.80 -4.12 -6.46
N GLY A 82 11.90 -4.85 -6.71
CA GLY A 82 12.71 -5.42 -5.64
C GLY A 82 13.28 -4.36 -4.71
N ALA A 83 13.85 -3.27 -5.25
CA ALA A 83 14.45 -2.21 -4.46
C ALA A 83 13.44 -1.52 -3.52
N VAL A 84 12.21 -1.23 -3.99
CA VAL A 84 11.18 -0.65 -3.13
C VAL A 84 10.69 -1.65 -2.09
N CYS A 85 10.57 -2.94 -2.42
CA CYS A 85 10.23 -3.98 -1.45
C CYS A 85 11.29 -4.14 -0.36
N ASP A 86 12.58 -4.12 -0.72
CA ASP A 86 13.69 -4.17 0.24
C ASP A 86 13.66 -2.97 1.18
N ARG A 87 13.35 -1.78 0.65
CA ARG A 87 13.16 -0.56 1.46
C ARG A 87 11.98 -0.71 2.43
N VAL A 88 10.83 -1.19 1.97
CA VAL A 88 9.66 -1.41 2.83
C VAL A 88 10.00 -2.43 3.92
N ALA A 89 10.67 -3.52 3.58
CA ALA A 89 11.11 -4.53 4.55
C ALA A 89 12.05 -3.95 5.62
N ALA A 90 13.01 -3.11 5.22
CA ALA A 90 13.91 -2.44 6.16
C ALA A 90 13.13 -1.52 7.13
N ILE A 91 12.17 -0.74 6.62
CA ILE A 91 11.33 0.13 7.43
C ILE A 91 10.46 -0.67 8.40
N VAL A 92 9.84 -1.76 7.94
CA VAL A 92 9.06 -2.66 8.82
C VAL A 92 9.91 -3.18 9.96
N ARG A 93 11.16 -3.60 9.69
CA ARG A 93 12.10 -4.07 10.73
C ARG A 93 12.49 -2.96 11.70
N LEU A 94 12.74 -1.74 11.22
CA LEU A 94 13.02 -0.58 12.07
C LEU A 94 11.84 -0.24 12.99
N VAL A 95 10.62 -0.21 12.44
CA VAL A 95 9.41 0.03 13.23
C VAL A 95 9.21 -1.09 14.25
N ALA A 96 9.46 -2.34 13.85
CA ALA A 96 9.34 -3.48 14.75
C ALA A 96 10.31 -3.42 15.93
N GLN A 97 11.52 -2.90 15.73
CA GLN A 97 12.49 -2.68 16.81
C GLN A 97 12.08 -1.54 17.76
N ALA A 98 11.48 -0.48 17.23
CA ALA A 98 11.10 0.70 18.01
C ALA A 98 9.77 0.51 18.75
N ASP A 99 8.76 -0.06 18.09
CA ASP A 99 7.36 -0.05 18.53
C ASP A 99 6.69 -1.42 18.56
N GLY A 100 7.45 -2.49 18.31
CA GLY A 100 6.92 -3.84 18.13
C GLY A 100 6.42 -4.09 16.70
N ALA A 101 6.10 -5.34 16.40
CA ALA A 101 5.67 -5.77 15.07
C ALA A 101 4.50 -4.90 14.54
N PRO A 102 4.64 -4.24 13.37
CA PRO A 102 3.59 -3.38 12.83
C PRO A 102 2.57 -4.16 11.99
N VAL A 103 1.40 -3.54 11.79
CA VAL A 103 0.50 -3.89 10.70
C VAL A 103 0.97 -3.18 9.43
N LEU A 104 1.25 -3.94 8.38
CA LEU A 104 1.56 -3.42 7.06
C LEU A 104 0.26 -3.25 6.27
N VAL A 105 -0.03 -2.03 5.84
CA VAL A 105 -1.24 -1.68 5.09
C VAL A 105 -0.83 -1.12 3.74
N GLY A 106 -1.44 -1.59 2.65
CA GLY A 106 -1.14 -1.04 1.33
C GLY A 106 -2.38 -0.95 0.45
N TYR A 107 -2.52 0.20 -0.21
CA TYR A 107 -3.59 0.45 -1.18
C TYR A 107 -3.08 0.32 -2.61
N SER A 108 -3.79 -0.41 -3.45
CA SER A 108 -3.58 -0.51 -4.91
C SER A 108 -2.11 -0.79 -5.26
N MET A 109 -1.34 0.19 -5.74
CA MET A 109 0.10 0.06 -5.99
C MET A 109 0.86 -0.26 -4.69
N GLY A 110 0.60 0.46 -3.60
CA GLY A 110 1.18 0.19 -2.28
C GLY A 110 0.82 -1.20 -1.76
N GLY A 111 -0.41 -1.66 -2.02
CA GLY A 111 -0.83 -3.03 -1.67
C GLY A 111 -0.09 -4.10 -2.49
N ARG A 112 0.18 -3.84 -3.77
CA ARG A 112 1.02 -4.71 -4.60
C ARG A 112 2.46 -4.79 -4.08
N ILE A 113 3.01 -3.64 -3.67
CA ILE A 113 4.35 -3.57 -3.06
C ILE A 113 4.36 -4.31 -1.71
N ALA A 114 3.33 -4.13 -0.87
CA ALA A 114 3.21 -4.85 0.39
C ALA A 114 3.17 -6.37 0.19
N ALA A 115 2.33 -6.84 -0.72
CA ALA A 115 2.22 -8.27 -1.04
C ALA A 115 3.53 -8.85 -1.59
N GLU A 116 4.18 -8.14 -2.53
CA GLU A 116 5.48 -8.56 -3.09
C GLU A 116 6.59 -8.51 -2.03
N THR A 117 6.53 -7.58 -1.08
CA THR A 117 7.46 -7.52 0.05
C THR A 117 7.37 -8.80 0.90
N VAL A 118 6.16 -9.27 1.18
CA VAL A 118 5.95 -10.55 1.91
C VAL A 118 6.46 -11.74 1.10
N VAL A 119 6.26 -11.75 -0.22
CA VAL A 119 6.81 -12.82 -1.09
C VAL A 119 8.33 -12.88 -1.00
N ARG A 120 9.01 -11.72 -0.97
CA ARG A 120 10.47 -11.62 -0.97
C ARG A 120 11.11 -11.79 0.41
N HIS A 121 10.38 -11.43 1.44
CA HIS A 121 10.84 -11.38 2.84
C HIS A 121 9.85 -12.13 3.73
N SER A 122 9.87 -13.45 3.70
CA SER A 122 8.95 -14.30 4.47
C SER A 122 9.17 -14.27 5.99
N ASP A 123 10.25 -13.61 6.45
CA ASP A 123 10.65 -13.45 7.84
C ASP A 123 10.27 -12.07 8.45
N LEU A 124 9.45 -11.29 7.75
CA LEU A 124 9.07 -9.96 8.24
C LEU A 124 8.31 -10.04 9.58
N PRO A 125 8.71 -9.24 10.57
CA PRO A 125 8.04 -9.17 11.85
C PRO A 125 6.75 -8.34 11.73
N LEU A 126 5.65 -8.97 11.32
CA LEU A 126 4.36 -8.33 11.14
C LEU A 126 3.36 -8.73 12.22
N ALA A 127 2.61 -7.77 12.75
CA ALA A 127 1.41 -8.00 13.55
C ALA A 127 0.16 -8.23 12.69
N GLY A 128 0.20 -7.83 11.40
CA GLY A 128 -0.87 -8.03 10.45
C GLY A 128 -0.51 -7.50 9.05
N LEU A 129 -1.30 -7.91 8.06
CA LEU A 129 -1.20 -7.43 6.67
C LEU A 129 -2.59 -7.06 6.16
N VAL A 130 -2.78 -5.83 5.70
CA VAL A 130 -4.03 -5.38 5.06
C VAL A 130 -3.74 -4.97 3.63
N LEU A 131 -4.40 -5.64 2.69
CA LEU A 131 -4.27 -5.39 1.24
C LEU A 131 -5.57 -4.76 0.73
N GLU A 132 -5.55 -3.47 0.44
CA GLU A 132 -6.71 -2.75 -0.08
C GLU A 132 -6.64 -2.66 -1.59
N SER A 133 -7.64 -3.23 -2.28
CA SER A 133 -7.79 -3.18 -3.74
C SER A 133 -6.50 -3.47 -4.51
N ALA A 134 -5.72 -4.45 -4.03
CA ALA A 134 -4.39 -4.76 -4.50
C ALA A 134 -4.38 -5.91 -5.53
N GLY A 135 -3.68 -5.73 -6.64
CA GLY A 135 -3.39 -6.84 -7.56
C GLY A 135 -2.39 -7.81 -6.94
N LEU A 136 -2.63 -9.11 -7.10
CA LEU A 136 -1.80 -10.16 -6.51
C LEU A 136 -0.80 -10.77 -7.51
N GLY A 137 -0.52 -10.06 -8.59
CA GLY A 137 0.41 -10.48 -9.65
C GLY A 137 -0.28 -10.96 -10.92
N PRO A 138 0.48 -11.21 -11.99
CA PRO A 138 -0.05 -11.76 -13.24
C PRO A 138 -0.44 -13.22 -13.07
N ALA A 139 -1.59 -13.60 -13.66
CA ALA A 139 -2.09 -14.96 -13.62
C ALA A 139 -1.20 -15.93 -14.40
N ASP A 140 -0.63 -15.45 -15.52
CA ASP A 140 0.22 -16.22 -16.43
C ASP A 140 1.18 -15.28 -17.19
N GLU A 141 1.99 -15.83 -18.07
CA GLU A 141 2.95 -15.07 -18.87
C GLU A 141 2.26 -14.14 -19.89
N ALA A 142 1.13 -14.54 -20.47
CA ALA A 142 0.38 -13.68 -21.38
C ALA A 142 -0.15 -12.42 -20.65
N ALA A 143 -0.68 -12.60 -19.45
CA ALA A 143 -1.09 -11.50 -18.57
C ALA A 143 0.10 -10.61 -18.19
N ARG A 144 1.27 -11.18 -17.93
CA ARG A 144 2.51 -10.44 -17.63
C ARG A 144 2.91 -9.54 -18.79
N VAL A 145 2.95 -10.08 -20.01
CA VAL A 145 3.27 -9.32 -21.23
C VAL A 145 2.27 -8.20 -21.44
N ALA A 146 0.96 -8.47 -21.37
CA ALA A 146 -0.08 -7.46 -21.53
C ALA A 146 0.04 -6.32 -20.48
N LEU A 147 0.40 -6.66 -19.24
CA LEU A 147 0.64 -5.68 -18.18
C LEU A 147 1.88 -4.81 -18.49
N ALA A 148 2.95 -5.39 -19.00
CA ALA A 148 4.17 -4.67 -19.40
C ALA A 148 3.88 -3.69 -20.54
N GLU A 149 3.22 -4.15 -21.60
CA GLU A 149 2.82 -3.33 -22.74
C GLU A 149 1.92 -2.15 -22.31
N ARG A 150 0.90 -2.43 -21.50
CA ARG A 150 0.02 -1.40 -20.97
C ARG A 150 0.77 -0.35 -20.15
N ASN A 151 1.64 -0.77 -19.25
CA ASN A 151 2.37 0.16 -18.38
C ASN A 151 3.39 0.98 -19.20
N GLY A 152 4.04 0.39 -20.20
CA GLY A 152 4.90 1.09 -21.12
C GLY A 152 4.14 2.16 -21.93
N ALA A 153 2.97 1.82 -22.45
CA ALA A 153 2.13 2.77 -23.17
C ALA A 153 1.65 3.93 -22.26
N TRP A 154 1.32 3.66 -21.01
CA TRP A 154 0.94 4.69 -20.05
C TRP A 154 2.11 5.58 -19.62
N ALA A 155 3.29 5.00 -19.44
CA ALA A 155 4.51 5.74 -19.17
C ALA A 155 4.89 6.67 -20.33
N GLN A 156 4.77 6.18 -21.58
CA GLN A 156 4.98 7.00 -22.76
C GLN A 156 3.99 8.15 -22.81
N ARG A 157 2.70 7.88 -22.57
CA ARG A 157 1.65 8.89 -22.57
C ARG A 157 1.90 9.99 -21.53
N LEU A 158 2.34 9.62 -20.32
CA LEU A 158 2.72 10.58 -19.28
C LEU A 158 3.84 11.52 -19.76
N ARG A 159 4.86 10.98 -20.45
CA ARG A 159 5.99 11.77 -20.96
C ARG A 159 5.59 12.70 -22.10
N GLU A 160 4.69 12.24 -22.97
CA GLU A 160 4.26 12.99 -24.15
C GLU A 160 3.20 14.07 -23.85
N GLU A 161 2.20 13.72 -23.01
CA GLU A 161 1.04 14.57 -22.76
C GLU A 161 1.16 15.36 -21.43
N GLY A 162 2.03 14.93 -20.52
CA GLY A 162 2.15 15.47 -19.17
C GLY A 162 1.08 14.94 -18.20
N VAL A 163 1.26 15.26 -16.91
CA VAL A 163 0.44 14.68 -15.83
C VAL A 163 -1.02 15.12 -15.94
N ALA A 164 -1.28 16.39 -16.20
CA ALA A 164 -2.66 16.91 -16.25
C ALA A 164 -3.50 16.20 -17.30
N ALA A 165 -3.01 16.11 -18.55
CA ALA A 165 -3.73 15.45 -19.64
C ALA A 165 -3.85 13.93 -19.41
N PHE A 166 -2.82 13.32 -18.83
CA PHE A 166 -2.89 11.91 -18.45
C PHE A 166 -3.98 11.69 -17.38
N MET A 167 -4.09 12.54 -16.36
CA MET A 167 -5.10 12.41 -15.30
C MET A 167 -6.51 12.71 -15.82
N ASP A 168 -6.69 13.60 -16.78
CA ASP A 168 -7.99 13.83 -17.46
C ASP A 168 -8.55 12.52 -18.03
N TRP A 169 -7.70 11.73 -18.64
CA TRP A 169 -8.06 10.41 -19.15
C TRP A 169 -8.14 9.35 -18.02
N TRP A 170 -7.15 9.30 -17.13
CA TRP A 170 -7.03 8.30 -16.07
C TRP A 170 -8.28 8.26 -15.18
N GLU A 171 -8.78 9.42 -14.79
CA GLU A 171 -9.95 9.57 -13.94
C GLU A 171 -11.28 9.17 -14.65
N THR A 172 -11.26 8.98 -15.98
CA THR A 172 -12.40 8.42 -16.72
C THR A 172 -12.49 6.91 -16.65
N LEU A 173 -11.43 6.23 -16.21
CA LEU A 173 -11.42 4.77 -16.13
C LEU A 173 -12.53 4.28 -15.18
N PRO A 174 -13.15 3.13 -15.48
CA PRO A 174 -14.21 2.55 -14.63
C PRO A 174 -13.78 2.38 -13.17
N LEU A 175 -12.50 2.17 -12.94
CA LEU A 175 -11.90 2.03 -11.61
C LEU A 175 -12.17 3.21 -10.68
N PHE A 176 -12.35 4.42 -11.23
CA PHE A 176 -12.56 5.66 -10.48
C PHE A 176 -14.00 6.20 -10.61
N ALA A 177 -14.93 5.38 -11.08
CA ALA A 177 -16.31 5.84 -11.33
C ALA A 177 -16.96 6.42 -10.07
N THR A 178 -16.78 5.78 -8.92
CA THR A 178 -17.32 6.21 -7.62
C THR A 178 -16.70 7.50 -7.11
N GLN A 179 -15.47 7.83 -7.48
CA GLN A 179 -14.82 9.09 -7.06
C GLN A 179 -15.49 10.33 -7.66
N ARG A 180 -16.31 10.16 -8.71
CA ARG A 180 -17.09 11.27 -9.29
C ARG A 180 -18.20 11.76 -8.36
N ASP A 181 -18.66 10.91 -7.45
CA ASP A 181 -19.73 11.20 -6.49
C ASP A 181 -19.19 11.82 -5.19
N LEU A 182 -17.86 11.90 -5.03
CA LEU A 182 -17.22 12.61 -3.91
C LEU A 182 -17.48 14.12 -4.00
N SER A 183 -17.38 14.83 -2.87
CA SER A 183 -17.53 16.28 -2.85
C SER A 183 -16.52 16.98 -3.77
N SER A 184 -16.84 18.17 -4.25
CA SER A 184 -15.96 18.95 -5.11
C SER A 184 -14.62 19.23 -4.46
N GLU A 185 -14.60 19.50 -3.15
CA GLU A 185 -13.42 19.79 -2.37
C GLU A 185 -12.47 18.59 -2.36
N VAL A 186 -13.01 17.38 -2.11
CA VAL A 186 -12.24 16.13 -2.10
C VAL A 186 -11.68 15.82 -3.50
N ARG A 187 -12.50 15.99 -4.55
CA ARG A 187 -12.03 15.75 -5.92
C ARG A 187 -10.92 16.72 -6.34
N VAL A 188 -11.03 18.00 -5.96
CA VAL A 188 -9.98 19.00 -6.22
C VAL A 188 -8.70 18.65 -5.47
N ALA A 189 -8.80 18.23 -4.21
CA ALA A 189 -7.63 17.82 -3.42
C ALA A 189 -6.93 16.61 -4.03
N ILE A 190 -7.68 15.56 -4.41
CA ILE A 190 -7.14 14.37 -5.10
C ILE A 190 -6.44 14.76 -6.40
N ARG A 191 -7.06 15.65 -7.20
CA ARG A 191 -6.48 16.09 -8.46
C ARG A 191 -5.18 16.86 -8.25
N ALA A 192 -5.16 17.78 -7.31
CA ALA A 192 -3.98 18.57 -6.96
C ALA A 192 -2.82 17.67 -6.49
N GLU A 193 -3.12 16.65 -5.67
CA GLU A 193 -2.15 15.65 -5.23
C GLU A 193 -1.54 14.91 -6.43
N ARG A 194 -2.35 14.42 -7.35
CA ARG A 194 -1.89 13.71 -8.55
C ARG A 194 -1.03 14.58 -9.46
N GLU A 195 -1.39 15.85 -9.63
CA GLU A 195 -0.67 16.80 -10.49
C GLU A 195 0.61 17.35 -9.85
N ALA A 196 0.81 17.18 -8.54
CA ALA A 196 2.04 17.58 -7.86
C ALA A 196 3.26 16.72 -8.28
N HIS A 197 3.03 15.56 -8.87
CA HIS A 197 4.10 14.68 -9.35
C HIS A 197 4.62 15.11 -10.72
N SER A 198 5.90 14.83 -11.00
CA SER A 198 6.43 14.96 -12.36
C SER A 198 6.00 13.79 -13.24
N ALA A 199 5.80 14.05 -14.54
CA ALA A 199 5.45 13.01 -15.51
C ALA A 199 6.51 11.89 -15.56
N GLU A 200 7.79 12.24 -15.47
CA GLU A 200 8.88 11.27 -15.48
C GLU A 200 8.88 10.38 -14.22
N LEU A 201 8.58 10.94 -13.04
CA LEU A 201 8.47 10.18 -11.81
C LEU A 201 7.36 9.11 -11.91
N LEU A 202 6.17 9.52 -12.35
CA LEU A 202 5.04 8.61 -12.52
C LEU A 202 5.31 7.57 -13.63
N ALA A 203 5.89 7.98 -14.75
CA ALA A 203 6.26 7.07 -15.84
C ALA A 203 7.25 5.99 -15.36
N ARG A 204 8.33 6.40 -14.68
CA ARG A 204 9.30 5.47 -14.12
C ARG A 204 8.66 4.51 -13.10
N SER A 205 7.73 4.98 -12.28
CA SER A 205 7.06 4.10 -11.32
C SER A 205 6.18 3.03 -12.00
N LEU A 206 5.53 3.35 -13.13
CA LEU A 206 4.80 2.37 -13.94
C LEU A 206 5.74 1.31 -14.55
N GLU A 207 6.91 1.74 -15.00
CA GLU A 207 7.93 0.87 -15.59
C GLU A 207 8.63 0.02 -14.51
N ALA A 208 9.05 0.61 -13.39
CA ALA A 208 9.84 -0.08 -12.36
C ALA A 208 9.00 -0.92 -11.38
N TRP A 209 7.78 -0.46 -11.04
CA TRP A 209 6.90 -1.09 -10.05
C TRP A 209 5.63 -1.69 -10.65
N GLY A 210 5.57 -1.79 -11.96
CA GLY A 210 4.42 -2.33 -12.66
C GLY A 210 4.10 -3.76 -12.20
N ALA A 211 2.81 -4.13 -12.25
CA ALA A 211 2.35 -5.46 -11.83
C ALA A 211 3.00 -6.61 -12.62
N HIS A 212 3.59 -6.34 -13.79
CA HIS A 212 4.35 -7.31 -14.58
C HIS A 212 5.67 -7.75 -13.92
N HIS A 213 6.18 -6.98 -12.94
CA HIS A 213 7.36 -7.36 -12.15
C HIS A 213 7.02 -8.18 -10.89
N GLN A 214 5.74 -8.26 -10.50
CA GLN A 214 5.34 -9.07 -9.37
C GLN A 214 5.58 -10.56 -9.63
N ALA A 215 5.68 -11.32 -8.54
CA ALA A 215 5.54 -12.77 -8.59
C ALA A 215 4.21 -13.15 -9.27
N ALA A 216 4.14 -14.36 -9.80
CA ALA A 216 2.88 -14.88 -10.33
C ALA A 216 1.80 -14.89 -9.23
N GLU A 217 0.52 -14.67 -9.61
CA GLU A 217 -0.59 -14.60 -8.66
C GLU A 217 -0.64 -15.80 -7.71
N ALA A 218 -0.40 -17.01 -8.21
CA ALA A 218 -0.37 -18.22 -7.41
C ALA A 218 0.72 -18.19 -6.32
N ALA A 219 1.90 -17.64 -6.62
CA ALA A 219 2.98 -17.50 -5.65
C ALA A 219 2.65 -16.46 -4.57
N THR A 220 2.05 -15.33 -4.96
CA THR A 220 1.60 -14.30 -4.03
C THR A 220 0.49 -14.82 -3.11
N LEU A 221 -0.51 -15.51 -3.67
CA LEU A 221 -1.58 -16.15 -2.89
C LEU A 221 -1.02 -17.19 -1.91
N SER A 222 -0.03 -17.98 -2.32
CA SER A 222 0.65 -18.91 -1.42
C SER A 222 1.34 -18.19 -0.27
N ALA A 223 2.12 -17.14 -0.57
CA ALA A 223 2.88 -16.41 0.45
C ALA A 223 1.96 -15.73 1.49
N VAL A 224 0.88 -15.08 1.05
CA VAL A 224 -0.08 -14.44 1.98
C VAL A 224 -0.86 -15.47 2.80
N SER A 225 -1.18 -16.63 2.22
CA SER A 225 -1.81 -17.75 2.94
C SER A 225 -0.85 -18.40 3.94
N ASP A 226 0.45 -18.52 3.58
CA ASP A 226 1.49 -19.03 4.49
C ASP A 226 1.69 -18.08 5.68
N LEU A 227 1.68 -16.76 5.46
CA LEU A 227 1.75 -15.76 6.51
C LEU A 227 0.57 -15.91 7.49
N ALA A 228 -0.64 -16.08 6.97
CA ALA A 228 -1.84 -16.32 7.79
C ALA A 228 -1.71 -17.61 8.60
N ARG A 229 -1.18 -18.69 8.03
CA ARG A 229 -0.94 -19.97 8.73
C ARG A 229 0.12 -19.87 9.83
N GLN A 230 1.04 -18.92 9.73
CA GLN A 230 2.03 -18.61 10.76
C GLN A 230 1.43 -17.79 11.93
N GLY A 231 0.13 -17.48 11.87
CA GLY A 231 -0.58 -16.74 12.92
C GLY A 231 -0.54 -15.24 12.74
N VAL A 232 -0.03 -14.71 11.62
CA VAL A 232 -0.11 -13.29 11.31
C VAL A 232 -1.45 -13.03 10.59
N PRO A 233 -2.34 -12.19 11.14
CA PRO A 233 -3.60 -11.86 10.49
C PRO A 233 -3.37 -11.22 9.12
N VAL A 234 -4.00 -11.76 8.09
CA VAL A 234 -4.01 -11.19 6.74
C VAL A 234 -5.44 -10.87 6.35
N LEU A 235 -5.66 -9.69 5.81
CA LEU A 235 -6.97 -9.22 5.37
C LEU A 235 -6.89 -8.62 3.97
N TYR A 236 -7.80 -9.04 3.10
CA TYR A 236 -8.01 -8.38 1.82
C TYR A 236 -9.28 -7.53 1.87
N VAL A 237 -9.17 -6.24 1.49
CA VAL A 237 -10.27 -5.28 1.51
C VAL A 237 -10.52 -4.77 0.09
N ALA A 238 -11.78 -4.70 -0.33
CA ALA A 238 -12.17 -4.05 -1.58
C ALA A 238 -13.56 -3.41 -1.46
N GLY A 239 -13.85 -2.44 -2.30
CA GLY A 239 -15.21 -1.93 -2.44
C GLY A 239 -16.07 -2.85 -3.30
N VAL A 240 -17.35 -3.00 -2.94
CA VAL A 240 -18.32 -3.81 -3.72
C VAL A 240 -18.47 -3.29 -5.15
N LEU A 241 -18.34 -1.97 -5.36
CA LEU A 241 -18.48 -1.35 -6.68
C LEU A 241 -17.21 -1.44 -7.54
N ASP A 242 -16.11 -1.99 -7.00
CA ASP A 242 -14.92 -2.33 -7.77
C ASP A 242 -14.96 -3.82 -8.17
N GLU A 243 -15.70 -4.13 -9.22
CA GLU A 243 -15.89 -5.52 -9.70
C GLU A 243 -14.56 -6.24 -9.94
N LYS A 244 -13.55 -5.52 -10.46
CA LYS A 244 -12.24 -6.09 -10.74
C LYS A 244 -11.56 -6.59 -9.47
N TYR A 245 -11.52 -5.78 -8.42
CA TYR A 245 -10.82 -6.15 -7.20
C TYR A 245 -11.70 -6.96 -6.23
N ALA A 246 -13.02 -6.91 -6.34
CA ALA A 246 -13.92 -7.89 -5.74
C ALA A 246 -13.66 -9.30 -6.29
N ALA A 247 -13.36 -9.43 -7.59
CA ALA A 247 -12.94 -10.71 -8.17
C ALA A 247 -11.55 -11.18 -7.69
N VAL A 248 -10.62 -10.26 -7.42
CA VAL A 248 -9.33 -10.59 -6.76
C VAL A 248 -9.57 -11.07 -5.34
N ALA A 249 -10.43 -10.36 -4.59
CA ALA A 249 -10.83 -10.72 -3.23
C ALA A 249 -11.40 -12.15 -3.16
N ALA A 250 -12.26 -12.52 -4.11
CA ALA A 250 -12.81 -13.90 -4.19
C ALA A 250 -11.71 -14.96 -4.37
N ARG A 251 -10.64 -14.67 -5.13
CA ARG A 251 -9.50 -15.59 -5.28
C ARG A 251 -8.65 -15.67 -4.02
N ALA A 252 -8.46 -14.56 -3.31
CA ALA A 252 -7.80 -14.54 -2.01
C ALA A 252 -8.59 -15.35 -0.96
N HIS A 253 -9.91 -15.17 -0.95
CA HIS A 253 -10.81 -15.94 -0.07
C HIS A 253 -10.72 -17.45 -0.34
N ALA A 254 -10.63 -17.85 -1.60
CA ALA A 254 -10.54 -19.27 -1.98
C ALA A 254 -9.29 -20.00 -1.44
N VAL A 255 -8.25 -19.25 -1.04
CA VAL A 255 -7.04 -19.79 -0.39
C VAL A 255 -7.00 -19.54 1.12
N GLY A 256 -8.14 -19.13 1.71
CA GLY A 256 -8.29 -18.95 3.15
C GLY A 256 -7.87 -17.57 3.68
N VAL A 257 -7.66 -16.58 2.82
CA VAL A 257 -7.45 -15.19 3.26
C VAL A 257 -8.80 -14.56 3.56
N PRO A 258 -9.03 -14.03 4.79
CA PRO A 258 -10.23 -13.27 5.11
C PRO A 258 -10.41 -12.06 4.19
N VAL A 259 -11.66 -11.77 3.84
CA VAL A 259 -12.04 -10.71 2.89
C VAL A 259 -13.12 -9.82 3.51
N VAL A 260 -12.98 -8.52 3.33
CA VAL A 260 -14.05 -7.54 3.59
C VAL A 260 -14.38 -6.81 2.29
N LEU A 261 -15.65 -6.89 1.88
CA LEU A 261 -16.20 -6.11 0.77
C LEU A 261 -17.05 -4.98 1.34
N VAL A 262 -16.57 -3.73 1.17
CA VAL A 262 -17.23 -2.54 1.71
C VAL A 262 -18.37 -2.10 0.77
N PRO A 263 -19.63 -2.05 1.23
CA PRO A 263 -20.76 -1.69 0.39
C PRO A 263 -20.72 -0.21 -0.03
N ASN A 264 -21.25 0.10 -1.21
CA ASN A 264 -21.33 1.46 -1.78
C ASN A 264 -19.98 2.16 -1.99
N VAL A 265 -18.89 1.43 -2.02
CA VAL A 265 -17.52 1.93 -2.16
C VAL A 265 -16.87 1.31 -3.39
N GLY A 266 -16.04 2.07 -4.07
CA GLY A 266 -15.25 1.64 -5.24
C GLY A 266 -13.82 1.26 -4.88
N HIS A 267 -12.88 1.69 -5.72
CA HIS A 267 -11.48 1.25 -5.67
C HIS A 267 -10.70 1.78 -4.46
N ASN A 268 -11.00 2.98 -3.99
CA ASN A 268 -10.28 3.62 -2.90
C ASN A 268 -11.12 3.65 -1.62
N VAL A 269 -11.12 2.54 -0.89
CA VAL A 269 -11.97 2.36 0.30
C VAL A 269 -11.60 3.35 1.41
N HIS A 270 -10.30 3.54 1.66
CA HIS A 270 -9.82 4.42 2.73
C HIS A 270 -10.13 5.91 2.47
N LEU A 271 -10.32 6.29 1.21
CA LEU A 271 -10.69 7.66 0.83
C LEU A 271 -12.21 7.82 0.72
N GLU A 272 -12.92 6.83 0.16
CA GLU A 272 -14.36 6.87 -0.07
C GLU A 272 -15.15 6.60 1.23
N SER A 273 -14.58 5.82 2.15
CA SER A 273 -15.17 5.49 3.45
C SER A 273 -14.10 5.35 4.55
N PRO A 274 -13.41 6.44 4.92
CA PRO A 274 -12.28 6.37 5.86
C PRO A 274 -12.65 5.79 7.22
N SER A 275 -13.86 6.06 7.73
CA SER A 275 -14.31 5.51 9.02
C SER A 275 -14.52 4.00 8.97
N ALA A 276 -15.04 3.47 7.87
CA ALA A 276 -15.17 2.03 7.70
C ALA A 276 -13.78 1.39 7.59
N PHE A 277 -12.88 1.98 6.79
CA PHE A 277 -11.53 1.44 6.62
C PHE A 277 -10.72 1.45 7.93
N GLY A 278 -10.78 2.53 8.71
CA GLY A 278 -10.11 2.63 10.01
C GLY A 278 -10.55 1.51 10.97
N GLY A 279 -11.86 1.29 11.09
CA GLY A 279 -12.40 0.19 11.89
C GLY A 279 -11.99 -1.20 11.38
N ILE A 280 -11.89 -1.39 10.06
CA ILE A 280 -11.40 -2.62 9.44
C ILE A 280 -9.92 -2.84 9.76
N ALA A 281 -9.09 -1.80 9.63
CA ALA A 281 -7.66 -1.89 9.89
C ALA A 281 -7.36 -2.18 11.38
N GLU A 282 -8.13 -1.61 12.30
CA GLU A 282 -8.05 -1.95 13.73
C GLU A 282 -8.53 -3.37 14.01
N GLY A 283 -9.61 -3.78 13.35
CA GLY A 283 -10.22 -5.09 13.54
C GLY A 283 -9.31 -6.26 13.15
N VAL A 284 -8.28 -6.04 12.32
CA VAL A 284 -7.30 -7.08 11.98
C VAL A 284 -6.52 -7.59 13.20
N LEU A 285 -6.45 -6.76 14.27
CA LEU A 285 -5.76 -7.07 15.53
C LEU A 285 -6.66 -7.79 16.55
N ALA A 286 -7.96 -7.92 16.29
CA ALA A 286 -8.88 -8.54 17.23
C ALA A 286 -8.60 -10.05 17.37
N GLU A 287 -8.59 -10.53 18.62
CA GLU A 287 -8.45 -11.96 18.89
C GLU A 287 -9.61 -12.74 18.23
N GLY A 288 -9.26 -13.69 17.37
CA GLY A 288 -10.23 -14.54 16.66
C GLY A 288 -10.38 -14.24 15.16
N GLY A 289 -9.68 -13.26 14.64
CA GLY A 289 -9.75 -12.88 13.22
C GLY A 289 -11.08 -12.21 12.85
N PHE A 290 -11.17 -11.66 11.65
CA PHE A 290 -12.42 -11.13 11.12
C PHE A 290 -13.47 -12.24 11.01
N VAL A 291 -14.55 -12.14 11.80
CA VAL A 291 -15.72 -13.01 11.63
C VAL A 291 -16.47 -12.54 10.39
N GLU A 292 -16.63 -13.41 9.40
CA GLU A 292 -17.48 -13.18 8.24
C GLU A 292 -18.86 -12.66 8.70
N GLY A 293 -19.23 -11.45 8.30
CA GLY A 293 -20.56 -10.90 8.57
C GLY A 293 -20.60 -9.61 9.41
N ALA A 294 -19.49 -9.01 9.79
CA ALA A 294 -19.48 -7.83 10.67
C ALA A 294 -19.86 -6.48 10.02
N LEU A 295 -20.11 -6.43 8.70
CA LEU A 295 -20.60 -5.25 8.00
C LEU A 295 -21.78 -5.61 7.10
N ALA A 296 -22.96 -5.81 7.70
CA ALA A 296 -24.25 -5.81 7.02
C ALA A 296 -24.85 -4.41 7.04
#